data_7187b2dd4c818f9964a0e5877480c683
#
_entry.id   7187b2dd4c818f9964a0e5877480c683
#
_cell.length_a   1.000
_cell.length_b   1.000
_cell.length_c   1.000
_cell.angle_alpha   90.00
_cell.angle_beta   90.00
_cell.angle_gamma   90.00
#
_symmetry.space_group_name_H-M   'P 1'
#
loop_
_entity.id
_entity.type
_entity.pdbx_description
1 polymer ?
#
loop_
_entity_poly.entity_id
_entity_poly.type
_entity_poly.pdbx_seq_one_letter_code
_entity_poly.pdbx_strand_id
1 'polypeptide(L)'
;MPKRGLGIDVYTASKQRIEWTFDNFERIYISFSAGKDSAVMLHMVMAEAIKRNRVIGCFFIDWECQVGLTIDFSREMFEKYKDNIEPYWVALPMKTWNACSQIEPEWTAWEKEKKGLWVRQPDKSSITDMDFFPFYYEGMPFEEFVPAFGDWYAQGQKCAAFIGIRADESLNRFRTIASSKKDTIDGKLWTTRVVSDVWNIYPIYDWHTMDIWTYLSKEQKPYNKLYDRMHQAGIKISQMRICEPFGDEARKGLWLYQVVEPAMWAKVCLRVAGANTGALYSNEKGAVLGNHHIALPEGHTYQSFALHLLNTMPPKTADHYKDKLAVYIRWWGKRGYEDGIPDHAEARLESQGKVPTWRKICKTFLKNDYWCKGLGFSPNKSNAYQKYKDLMAKRRKDWNIFSPEQE
;
A
#
# COMPACT_ATOMS: atom_id res chain seq x y z
N MET A 1 23.09 -9.15 -1.68
CA MET A 1 24.26 -9.10 -0.76
C MET A 1 23.98 -10.05 0.39
N PRO A 2 24.96 -10.80 0.88
CA PRO A 2 24.77 -11.63 2.09
C PRO A 2 24.49 -10.74 3.30
N LYS A 3 23.64 -11.21 4.21
CA LYS A 3 23.40 -10.54 5.50
C LYS A 3 24.71 -10.47 6.28
N ARG A 4 25.05 -9.30 6.80
CA ARG A 4 26.20 -9.14 7.68
C ARG A 4 25.71 -9.09 9.12
N GLY A 5 26.26 -9.94 9.99
CA GLY A 5 26.02 -9.87 11.42
C GLY A 5 26.60 -8.57 11.99
N LEU A 6 25.81 -7.85 12.77
CA LEU A 6 26.23 -6.61 13.43
C LEU A 6 26.83 -6.85 14.84
N GLY A 7 26.83 -8.11 15.29
CA GLY A 7 27.28 -8.47 16.65
C GLY A 7 26.30 -8.14 17.76
N ILE A 8 25.09 -7.66 17.42
CA ILE A 8 23.98 -7.38 18.34
C ILE A 8 22.71 -8.08 17.86
N ASP A 9 21.81 -8.42 18.78
CA ASP A 9 20.52 -8.99 18.43
C ASP A 9 19.57 -7.95 17.84
N VAL A 10 18.54 -8.41 17.12
CA VAL A 10 17.57 -7.55 16.42
C VAL A 10 16.75 -6.66 17.36
N TYR A 11 16.47 -7.12 18.58
CA TYR A 11 15.74 -6.36 19.59
C TYR A 11 16.54 -5.14 20.06
N THR A 12 17.81 -5.38 20.44
CA THR A 12 18.76 -4.32 20.83
C THR A 12 18.98 -3.32 19.69
N ALA A 13 19.15 -3.82 18.45
CA ALA A 13 19.30 -2.96 17.28
C ALA A 13 18.08 -2.07 17.05
N SER A 14 16.87 -2.64 17.23
CA SER A 14 15.63 -1.87 17.07
C SER A 14 15.45 -0.80 18.13
N LYS A 15 15.81 -1.10 19.39
CA LYS A 15 15.81 -0.08 20.48
C LYS A 15 16.74 1.08 20.14
N GLN A 16 17.95 0.81 19.70
CA GLN A 16 18.91 1.85 19.29
C GLN A 16 18.38 2.72 18.15
N ARG A 17 17.69 2.12 17.15
CA ARG A 17 17.07 2.86 16.05
C ARG A 17 15.92 3.75 16.53
N ILE A 18 15.10 3.25 17.47
CA ILE A 18 14.01 4.00 18.06
C ILE A 18 14.56 5.15 18.90
N GLU A 19 15.50 4.89 19.82
CA GLU A 19 16.16 5.92 20.62
C GLU A 19 16.77 7.01 19.76
N TRP A 20 17.55 6.62 18.73
CA TRP A 20 18.12 7.56 17.77
C TRP A 20 17.05 8.41 17.08
N THR A 21 15.91 7.82 16.73
CA THR A 21 14.82 8.57 16.09
C THR A 21 14.22 9.61 17.03
N PHE A 22 14.02 9.27 18.30
CA PHE A 22 13.52 10.22 19.31
C PHE A 22 14.53 11.35 19.57
N ASP A 23 15.84 11.09 19.43
CA ASP A 23 16.88 12.10 19.61
C ASP A 23 16.99 13.07 18.41
N ASN A 24 16.55 12.66 17.22
CA ASN A 24 16.79 13.40 15.97
C ASN A 24 15.52 13.98 15.33
N PHE A 25 14.32 13.70 15.88
CA PHE A 25 13.06 14.16 15.33
C PHE A 25 12.16 14.73 16.40
N GLU A 26 11.63 15.92 16.14
CA GLU A 26 10.66 16.55 17.04
C GLU A 26 9.25 16.04 16.78
N ARG A 27 8.88 15.87 15.50
CA ARG A 27 7.58 15.31 15.10
C ARG A 27 7.74 13.83 14.78
N ILE A 28 6.94 13.00 15.45
CA ILE A 28 6.99 11.55 15.31
C ILE A 28 5.56 11.00 15.25
N TYR A 29 5.30 10.11 14.31
CA TYR A 29 4.07 9.31 14.32
C TYR A 29 4.33 7.85 13.98
N ILE A 30 3.40 7.00 14.39
CA ILE A 30 3.38 5.56 14.10
C ILE A 30 2.30 5.30 13.04
N SER A 31 2.66 4.63 11.95
CA SER A 31 1.70 4.05 11.01
C SER A 31 1.29 2.67 11.51
N PHE A 32 0.16 2.60 12.19
CA PHE A 32 -0.36 1.40 12.81
C PHE A 32 -1.38 0.72 11.87
N SER A 33 -1.24 -0.57 11.63
CA SER A 33 -2.15 -1.35 10.76
C SER A 33 -2.89 -2.47 11.49
N ALA A 34 -2.75 -2.54 12.81
CA ALA A 34 -3.24 -3.63 13.65
C ALA A 34 -2.72 -5.04 13.29
N GLY A 35 -1.71 -5.13 12.40
CA GLY A 35 -0.97 -6.35 12.11
C GLY A 35 0.09 -6.63 13.19
N LYS A 36 0.58 -7.89 13.26
CA LYS A 36 1.58 -8.31 14.27
C LYS A 36 2.86 -7.48 14.25
N ASP A 37 3.32 -7.12 13.05
CA ASP A 37 4.58 -6.38 12.87
C ASP A 37 4.43 -4.93 13.34
N SER A 38 3.34 -4.26 12.95
CA SER A 38 3.02 -2.91 13.43
C SER A 38 2.66 -2.88 14.92
N ALA A 39 2.13 -3.97 15.48
CA ALA A 39 1.87 -4.07 16.93
C ALA A 39 3.18 -4.14 17.74
N VAL A 40 4.14 -4.98 17.32
CA VAL A 40 5.47 -5.02 17.96
C VAL A 40 6.15 -3.66 17.87
N MET A 41 6.15 -3.03 16.70
CA MET A 41 6.69 -1.69 16.52
C MET A 41 6.00 -0.67 17.42
N LEU A 42 4.66 -0.67 17.50
CA LEU A 42 3.88 0.19 18.38
C LEU A 42 4.33 0.01 19.84
N HIS A 43 4.40 -1.23 20.35
CA HIS A 43 4.80 -1.50 21.73
C HIS A 43 6.22 -1.01 22.04
N MET A 44 7.17 -1.20 21.13
CA MET A 44 8.55 -0.75 21.32
C MET A 44 8.68 0.78 21.29
N VAL A 45 8.02 1.42 20.32
CA VAL A 45 8.03 2.89 20.16
C VAL A 45 7.32 3.56 21.34
N MET A 46 6.18 3.02 21.79
CA MET A 46 5.45 3.54 22.94
C MET A 46 6.24 3.38 24.26
N ALA A 47 7.01 2.31 24.40
CA ALA A 47 7.89 2.18 25.56
C ALA A 47 8.90 3.33 25.66
N GLU A 48 9.48 3.75 24.53
CA GLU A 48 10.40 4.89 24.50
C GLU A 48 9.67 6.24 24.64
N ALA A 49 8.47 6.39 24.03
CA ALA A 49 7.65 7.58 24.18
C ALA A 49 7.27 7.84 25.66
N ILE A 50 6.82 6.79 26.36
CA ILE A 50 6.46 6.84 27.79
C ILE A 50 7.70 7.19 28.63
N LYS A 51 8.84 6.51 28.40
CA LYS A 51 10.11 6.78 29.10
C LYS A 51 10.54 8.24 28.99
N ARG A 52 10.25 8.87 27.85
CA ARG A 52 10.59 10.28 27.56
C ARG A 52 9.45 11.27 27.88
N ASN A 53 8.32 10.79 28.36
CA ASN A 53 7.11 11.58 28.57
C ASN A 53 6.69 12.38 27.33
N ARG A 54 6.76 11.72 26.14
CA ARG A 54 6.38 12.32 24.87
C ARG A 54 5.04 11.82 24.38
N VAL A 55 4.26 12.72 23.78
CA VAL A 55 3.07 12.39 23.01
C VAL A 55 3.44 12.37 21.53
N ILE A 56 3.04 11.33 20.79
CA ILE A 56 3.35 11.12 19.39
C ILE A 56 2.09 10.73 18.59
N GLY A 57 2.06 10.98 17.29
CA GLY A 57 0.92 10.60 16.47
C GLY A 57 0.77 9.08 16.35
N CYS A 58 -0.47 8.58 16.38
CA CYS A 58 -0.79 7.21 16.02
C CYS A 58 -1.82 7.19 14.90
N PHE A 59 -1.38 6.83 13.70
CA PHE A 59 -2.15 6.87 12.46
C PHE A 59 -2.64 5.47 12.09
N PHE A 60 -3.95 5.30 11.99
CA PHE A 60 -4.62 4.06 11.59
C PHE A 60 -5.69 4.36 10.53
N ILE A 61 -5.65 3.65 9.41
CA ILE A 61 -6.67 3.72 8.38
C ILE A 61 -7.67 2.59 8.58
N ASP A 62 -8.91 2.97 8.74
CA ASP A 62 -10.05 2.09 8.85
C ASP A 62 -10.66 1.83 7.46
N TRP A 63 -10.49 0.61 6.99
CA TRP A 63 -10.90 0.18 5.64
C TRP A 63 -12.33 -0.35 5.58
N GLU A 64 -13.22 0.03 6.49
CA GLU A 64 -14.63 -0.44 6.50
C GLU A 64 -14.78 -1.97 6.61
N CYS A 65 -14.13 -2.72 5.74
CA CYS A 65 -14.25 -4.17 5.62
C CYS A 65 -13.20 -4.96 6.44
N GLN A 66 -12.54 -4.36 7.41
CA GLN A 66 -11.64 -5.07 8.31
C GLN A 66 -12.44 -5.93 9.30
N VAL A 67 -11.93 -7.15 9.60
CA VAL A 67 -12.54 -8.09 10.55
C VAL A 67 -12.69 -7.45 11.93
N GLY A 68 -13.80 -7.72 12.62
CA GLY A 68 -14.12 -7.12 13.92
C GLY A 68 -13.01 -7.25 14.95
N LEU A 69 -12.34 -8.40 15.03
CA LEU A 69 -11.17 -8.62 15.90
C LEU A 69 -10.02 -7.62 15.63
N THR A 70 -9.87 -7.15 14.39
CA THR A 70 -8.87 -6.12 14.05
C THR A 70 -9.27 -4.75 14.60
N ILE A 71 -10.55 -4.42 14.52
CA ILE A 71 -11.10 -3.17 15.07
C ILE A 71 -11.04 -3.17 16.58
N ASP A 72 -11.39 -4.28 17.21
CA ASP A 72 -11.32 -4.43 18.67
C ASP A 72 -9.88 -4.29 19.18
N PHE A 73 -8.93 -4.92 18.50
CA PHE A 73 -7.51 -4.77 18.83
C PHE A 73 -7.01 -3.33 18.60
N SER A 74 -7.46 -2.67 17.55
CA SER A 74 -7.12 -1.26 17.32
C SER A 74 -7.62 -0.39 18.47
N ARG A 75 -8.88 -0.58 18.89
CA ARG A 75 -9.48 0.13 20.02
C ARG A 75 -8.72 -0.12 21.33
N GLU A 76 -8.36 -1.39 21.59
CA GLU A 76 -7.54 -1.76 22.74
C GLU A 76 -6.20 -1.00 22.76
N MET A 77 -5.52 -0.89 21.61
CA MET A 77 -4.22 -0.22 21.52
C MET A 77 -4.34 1.30 21.69
N PHE A 78 -5.34 1.91 21.07
CA PHE A 78 -5.60 3.34 21.24
C PHE A 78 -5.94 3.69 22.69
N GLU A 79 -6.78 2.90 23.35
CA GLU A 79 -7.09 3.11 24.77
C GLU A 79 -5.89 2.85 25.68
N LYS A 80 -5.11 1.80 25.40
CA LYS A 80 -3.91 1.46 26.19
C LYS A 80 -2.88 2.58 26.23
N TYR A 81 -2.71 3.30 25.14
CA TYR A 81 -1.67 4.32 24.98
C TYR A 81 -2.22 5.75 24.92
N LYS A 82 -3.48 5.96 25.28
CA LYS A 82 -4.21 7.24 25.12
C LYS A 82 -3.48 8.46 25.68
N ASP A 83 -2.71 8.29 26.76
CA ASP A 83 -2.02 9.40 27.42
C ASP A 83 -0.73 9.83 26.69
N ASN A 84 -0.24 8.98 25.74
CA ASN A 84 1.00 9.23 25.02
C ASN A 84 0.83 9.22 23.49
N ILE A 85 -0.42 9.18 22.99
CA ILE A 85 -0.69 9.27 21.55
C ILE A 85 -1.64 10.42 21.22
N GLU A 86 -1.40 11.05 20.06
CA GLU A 86 -2.40 11.82 19.32
C GLU A 86 -3.12 10.84 18.37
N PRO A 87 -4.42 10.55 18.58
CA PRO A 87 -5.10 9.52 17.81
C PRO A 87 -5.55 10.04 16.43
N TYR A 88 -5.11 9.38 15.38
CA TYR A 88 -5.58 9.61 14.00
C TYR A 88 -6.17 8.31 13.44
N TRP A 89 -7.34 7.94 13.94
CA TRP A 89 -8.13 6.84 13.42
C TRP A 89 -9.01 7.34 12.28
N VAL A 90 -8.61 7.07 11.04
CA VAL A 90 -9.22 7.67 9.85
C VAL A 90 -10.23 6.73 9.21
N ALA A 91 -11.49 7.14 9.14
CA ALA A 91 -12.59 6.46 8.47
C ALA A 91 -13.25 7.38 7.42
N LEU A 92 -12.48 7.78 6.44
CA LEU A 92 -12.89 8.67 5.35
C LEU A 92 -13.11 7.90 4.04
N PRO A 93 -13.93 8.41 3.11
CA PRO A 93 -14.06 7.88 1.76
C PRO A 93 -12.72 7.81 1.02
N MET A 94 -12.06 6.67 1.10
CA MET A 94 -10.69 6.49 0.59
C MET A 94 -10.65 5.37 -0.45
N LYS A 95 -10.05 5.69 -1.59
CA LYS A 95 -9.95 4.77 -2.72
C LYS A 95 -8.72 3.89 -2.62
N THR A 96 -8.88 2.61 -2.90
CA THR A 96 -7.78 1.65 -2.98
C THR A 96 -8.04 0.57 -4.02
N TRP A 97 -7.02 -0.26 -4.27
CA TRP A 97 -7.05 -1.32 -5.25
C TRP A 97 -7.98 -2.47 -4.85
N ASN A 98 -8.76 -2.97 -5.84
CA ASN A 98 -9.59 -4.15 -5.71
C ASN A 98 -9.05 -5.29 -6.61
N ALA A 99 -8.25 -6.18 -6.04
CA ALA A 99 -7.71 -7.35 -6.73
C ALA A 99 -8.74 -8.48 -6.94
N CYS A 100 -9.98 -8.30 -6.49
CA CYS A 100 -11.04 -9.31 -6.60
C CYS A 100 -11.91 -9.12 -7.84
N SER A 101 -11.86 -7.95 -8.49
CA SER A 101 -12.69 -7.63 -9.64
C SER A 101 -11.87 -7.16 -10.82
N GLN A 102 -12.19 -7.68 -12.00
CA GLN A 102 -11.67 -7.18 -13.28
C GLN A 102 -12.49 -6.00 -13.82
N ILE A 103 -13.72 -5.85 -13.36
CA ILE A 103 -14.66 -4.84 -13.84
C ILE A 103 -14.55 -3.57 -12.99
N GLU A 104 -14.42 -3.73 -11.67
CA GLU A 104 -14.22 -2.66 -10.71
C GLU A 104 -12.85 -2.80 -10.05
N PRO A 105 -11.77 -2.29 -10.69
CA PRO A 105 -10.40 -2.47 -10.22
C PRO A 105 -10.06 -1.64 -8.99
N GLU A 106 -10.91 -0.72 -8.62
CA GLU A 106 -10.83 0.09 -7.41
C GLU A 106 -12.11 -0.03 -6.60
N TRP A 107 -12.02 0.13 -5.30
CA TRP A 107 -13.17 0.32 -4.42
C TRP A 107 -12.89 1.47 -3.46
N THR A 108 -13.95 2.11 -2.98
CA THR A 108 -13.85 3.22 -2.04
C THR A 108 -14.43 2.76 -0.71
N ALA A 109 -13.59 2.68 0.33
CA ALA A 109 -14.07 2.47 1.69
C ALA A 109 -14.92 3.68 2.13
N TRP A 110 -15.92 3.46 2.95
CA TRP A 110 -16.77 4.53 3.52
C TRP A 110 -17.45 5.43 2.48
N GLU A 111 -17.66 4.93 1.25
CA GLU A 111 -18.34 5.65 0.16
C GLU A 111 -19.73 6.11 0.62
N LYS A 112 -20.00 7.41 0.58
CA LYS A 112 -21.22 8.01 1.15
C LYS A 112 -22.48 7.53 0.48
N GLU A 113 -22.48 7.41 -0.86
CA GLU A 113 -23.62 6.95 -1.66
C GLU A 113 -23.99 5.52 -1.32
N LYS A 114 -23.07 4.75 -0.79
CA LYS A 114 -23.26 3.35 -0.37
C LYS A 114 -23.38 3.18 1.15
N LYS A 115 -23.70 4.24 1.89
CA LYS A 115 -23.84 4.19 3.36
C LYS A 115 -24.78 3.10 3.86
N GLY A 116 -25.87 2.83 3.13
CA GLY A 116 -26.82 1.74 3.45
C GLY A 116 -26.24 0.33 3.28
N LEU A 117 -25.12 0.19 2.56
CA LEU A 117 -24.42 -1.06 2.30
C LEU A 117 -23.15 -1.20 3.13
N TRP A 118 -22.77 -0.21 3.94
CA TRP A 118 -21.58 -0.30 4.77
C TRP A 118 -21.58 -1.58 5.62
N VAL A 119 -20.48 -2.25 5.63
CA VAL A 119 -20.31 -3.53 6.34
C VAL A 119 -20.51 -3.37 7.84
N ARG A 120 -20.08 -2.24 8.37
CA ARG A 120 -20.27 -1.79 9.77
C ARG A 120 -20.34 -0.26 9.82
N GLN A 121 -20.59 0.29 10.98
CA GLN A 121 -20.44 1.73 11.21
C GLN A 121 -18.98 2.05 11.58
N PRO A 122 -18.48 3.27 11.26
CA PRO A 122 -17.20 3.76 11.74
C PRO A 122 -17.14 3.71 13.27
N ASP A 123 -15.93 3.55 13.82
CA ASP A 123 -15.74 3.67 15.26
C ASP A 123 -16.07 5.08 15.74
N LYS A 124 -16.62 5.18 16.96
CA LYS A 124 -17.02 6.49 17.53
C LYS A 124 -15.85 7.46 17.71
N SER A 125 -14.63 6.92 17.86
CA SER A 125 -13.40 7.71 18.01
C SER A 125 -12.74 8.01 16.67
N SER A 126 -13.30 7.52 15.54
CA SER A 126 -12.71 7.72 14.23
C SER A 126 -13.05 9.09 13.64
N ILE A 127 -12.11 9.61 12.84
CA ILE A 127 -12.26 10.83 12.05
C ILE A 127 -13.09 10.48 10.82
N THR A 128 -14.33 10.99 10.80
CA THR A 128 -15.29 10.84 9.69
C THR A 128 -15.61 12.18 9.03
N ASP A 129 -15.15 13.28 9.62
CA ASP A 129 -15.30 14.61 9.08
C ASP A 129 -14.31 14.81 7.91
N MET A 130 -14.85 15.10 6.73
CA MET A 130 -14.07 15.27 5.52
C MET A 130 -13.25 16.56 5.49
N ASP A 131 -13.64 17.55 6.27
CA ASP A 131 -12.97 18.84 6.37
C ASP A 131 -11.86 18.82 7.45
N PHE A 132 -11.71 17.70 8.19
CA PHE A 132 -10.69 17.56 9.23
C PHE A 132 -9.26 17.75 8.71
N PHE A 133 -8.98 17.22 7.51
CA PHE A 133 -7.67 17.36 6.88
C PHE A 133 -7.75 18.35 5.70
N PRO A 134 -7.08 19.49 5.75
CA PRO A 134 -7.15 20.52 4.69
C PRO A 134 -6.67 20.05 3.31
N PHE A 135 -5.91 18.96 3.26
CA PHE A 135 -5.37 18.37 2.03
C PHE A 135 -6.28 17.30 1.42
N TYR A 136 -7.31 16.86 2.18
CA TYR A 136 -8.14 15.75 1.76
C TYR A 136 -9.21 16.18 0.76
N TYR A 137 -9.53 15.31 -0.17
CA TYR A 137 -10.69 15.40 -1.05
C TYR A 137 -11.38 14.03 -1.15
N GLU A 138 -12.70 14.01 -1.34
CA GLU A 138 -13.50 12.80 -1.36
C GLU A 138 -13.01 11.79 -2.41
N GLY A 139 -12.83 10.54 -2.00
CA GLY A 139 -12.29 9.48 -2.85
C GLY A 139 -10.79 9.61 -3.15
N MET A 140 -10.05 10.37 -2.34
CA MET A 140 -8.60 10.46 -2.44
C MET A 140 -7.95 9.07 -2.39
N PRO A 141 -7.03 8.74 -3.32
CA PRO A 141 -6.31 7.46 -3.25
C PRO A 141 -5.45 7.35 -2.00
N PHE A 142 -5.37 6.14 -1.45
CA PHE A 142 -4.51 5.82 -0.30
C PHE A 142 -3.06 6.25 -0.51
N GLU A 143 -2.53 6.02 -1.71
CA GLU A 143 -1.15 6.36 -2.06
C GLU A 143 -0.87 7.86 -2.07
N GLU A 144 -1.91 8.69 -2.17
CA GLU A 144 -1.82 10.15 -2.06
C GLU A 144 -2.06 10.61 -0.62
N PHE A 145 -3.02 9.99 0.07
CA PHE A 145 -3.39 10.36 1.44
C PHE A 145 -2.21 10.19 2.41
N VAL A 146 -1.51 9.07 2.38
CA VAL A 146 -0.45 8.76 3.37
C VAL A 146 0.71 9.75 3.31
N PRO A 147 1.29 10.10 2.14
CA PRO A 147 2.29 11.16 2.07
C PRO A 147 1.77 12.53 2.46
N ALA A 148 0.53 12.88 2.07
CA ALA A 148 -0.08 14.16 2.42
C ALA A 148 -0.33 14.28 3.93
N PHE A 149 -0.78 13.20 4.59
CA PHE A 149 -0.88 13.13 6.05
C PHE A 149 0.48 13.39 6.73
N GLY A 150 1.54 12.74 6.23
CA GLY A 150 2.88 12.94 6.78
C GLY A 150 3.35 14.39 6.67
N ASP A 151 3.13 15.02 5.52
CA ASP A 151 3.51 16.43 5.28
C ASP A 151 2.70 17.40 6.16
N TRP A 152 1.39 17.16 6.26
CA TRP A 152 0.49 17.92 7.15
C TRP A 152 0.88 17.74 8.63
N TYR A 153 1.11 16.51 9.08
CA TYR A 153 1.49 16.22 10.46
C TYR A 153 2.86 16.82 10.80
N ALA A 154 3.78 16.88 9.86
CA ALA A 154 5.11 17.47 10.05
C ALA A 154 5.08 18.98 10.37
N GLN A 155 4.06 19.71 9.91
CA GLN A 155 3.94 21.16 10.13
C GLN A 155 5.22 21.96 9.79
N GLY A 156 5.89 21.56 8.70
CA GLY A 156 7.15 22.15 8.27
C GLY A 156 8.39 21.72 9.06
N GLN A 157 8.24 20.88 10.07
CA GLN A 157 9.34 20.35 10.87
C GLN A 157 9.83 19.00 10.32
N LYS A 158 11.02 18.58 10.76
CA LYS A 158 11.54 17.25 10.46
C LYS A 158 10.69 16.18 11.17
N CYS A 159 10.09 15.28 10.38
CA CYS A 159 9.12 14.31 10.88
C CYS A 159 9.55 12.87 10.62
N ALA A 160 9.41 12.00 11.60
CA ALA A 160 9.61 10.57 11.51
C ALA A 160 8.29 9.80 11.51
N ALA A 161 8.10 8.95 10.50
CA ALA A 161 7.01 7.99 10.41
C ALA A 161 7.54 6.59 10.71
N PHE A 162 7.20 6.00 11.84
CA PHE A 162 7.53 4.61 12.12
C PHE A 162 6.66 3.66 11.31
N ILE A 163 7.29 2.81 10.49
CA ILE A 163 6.63 1.85 9.61
C ILE A 163 7.08 0.43 9.94
N GLY A 164 6.14 -0.43 10.30
CA GLY A 164 6.39 -1.81 10.72
C GLY A 164 6.60 -2.79 9.56
N ILE A 165 7.52 -2.51 8.63
CA ILE A 165 7.86 -3.43 7.54
C ILE A 165 9.14 -4.23 7.84
N ARG A 166 9.18 -5.48 7.34
CA ARG A 166 10.32 -6.37 7.43
C ARG A 166 10.82 -6.81 6.05
N ALA A 167 12.14 -6.90 5.88
CA ALA A 167 12.77 -7.35 4.64
C ALA A 167 12.38 -8.81 4.29
N ASP A 168 12.08 -9.62 5.31
CA ASP A 168 11.74 -11.05 5.19
C ASP A 168 10.27 -11.30 4.77
N GLU A 169 9.44 -10.25 4.75
CA GLU A 169 8.01 -10.36 4.49
C GLU A 169 7.68 -10.54 3.00
N SER A 170 8.35 -9.79 2.14
CA SER A 170 8.18 -9.87 0.69
C SER A 170 9.36 -9.27 -0.07
N LEU A 171 9.52 -9.70 -1.34
CA LEU A 171 10.54 -9.12 -2.22
C LEU A 171 10.37 -7.60 -2.43
N ASN A 172 9.16 -7.11 -2.45
CA ASN A 172 8.89 -5.66 -2.59
C ASN A 172 9.36 -4.90 -1.34
N ARG A 173 9.11 -5.42 -0.13
CA ARG A 173 9.58 -4.82 1.12
C ARG A 173 11.09 -4.87 1.24
N PHE A 174 11.71 -6.01 0.87
CA PHE A 174 13.16 -6.10 0.75
C PHE A 174 13.74 -5.04 -0.19
N ARG A 175 13.17 -4.88 -1.38
CA ARG A 175 13.61 -3.85 -2.35
C ARG A 175 13.45 -2.44 -1.82
N THR A 176 12.36 -2.13 -1.10
CA THR A 176 12.15 -0.83 -0.46
C THR A 176 13.26 -0.51 0.53
N ILE A 177 13.69 -1.50 1.33
CA ILE A 177 14.74 -1.33 2.34
C ILE A 177 16.13 -1.31 1.70
N ALA A 178 16.41 -2.23 0.77
CA ALA A 178 17.73 -2.43 0.18
C ALA A 178 18.06 -1.50 -1.00
N SER A 179 17.12 -0.65 -1.45
CA SER A 179 17.33 0.24 -2.59
C SER A 179 18.46 1.23 -2.31
N SER A 180 19.46 1.25 -3.20
CA SER A 180 20.53 2.25 -3.19
C SER A 180 20.13 3.61 -3.79
N LYS A 181 18.94 3.68 -4.39
CA LYS A 181 18.43 4.90 -5.06
C LYS A 181 17.52 5.75 -4.17
N LYS A 182 17.29 5.35 -2.94
CA LYS A 182 16.45 6.09 -1.99
C LYS A 182 17.30 7.08 -1.20
N ASP A 183 16.70 8.19 -0.84
CA ASP A 183 17.31 9.12 0.11
C ASP A 183 17.31 8.50 1.51
N THR A 184 18.47 8.51 2.15
CA THR A 184 18.66 8.00 3.50
C THR A 184 19.37 9.04 4.37
N ILE A 185 19.14 9.00 5.68
CA ILE A 185 19.87 9.85 6.62
C ILE A 185 21.19 9.16 6.96
N ASP A 186 22.32 9.80 6.67
CA ASP A 186 23.68 9.34 6.98
C ASP A 186 23.94 7.89 6.56
N GLY A 187 23.41 7.47 5.40
CA GLY A 187 23.56 6.12 4.90
C GLY A 187 22.78 5.03 5.67
N LYS A 188 21.90 5.42 6.62
CA LYS A 188 21.09 4.48 7.40
C LYS A 188 20.00 3.87 6.53
N LEU A 189 20.20 2.65 6.03
CA LEU A 189 19.27 1.95 5.13
C LEU A 189 17.86 1.73 5.70
N TRP A 190 17.69 1.84 7.02
CA TRP A 190 16.40 1.76 7.69
C TRP A 190 15.65 3.11 7.75
N THR A 191 16.12 4.12 6.99
CA THR A 191 15.45 5.40 6.79
C THR A 191 15.16 5.62 5.32
N THR A 192 14.05 6.30 4.98
CA THR A 192 13.72 6.66 3.60
C THR A 192 12.93 7.96 3.57
N ARG A 193 13.37 8.94 2.80
CA ARG A 193 12.62 10.18 2.58
C ARG A 193 11.37 9.90 1.76
N VAL A 194 10.23 10.42 2.18
CA VAL A 194 8.94 10.23 1.50
C VAL A 194 8.49 11.49 0.78
N VAL A 195 8.38 12.58 1.52
CA VAL A 195 7.91 13.89 1.02
C VAL A 195 8.50 14.97 1.93
N SER A 196 8.79 16.16 1.40
CA SER A 196 9.34 17.29 2.16
C SER A 196 10.46 16.84 3.11
N ASP A 197 10.33 17.01 4.42
CA ASP A 197 11.24 16.47 5.43
C ASP A 197 10.61 15.36 6.29
N VAL A 198 9.75 14.55 5.66
CA VAL A 198 9.12 13.37 6.28
C VAL A 198 9.90 12.10 5.91
N TRP A 199 10.29 11.35 6.93
CA TRP A 199 11.14 10.19 6.81
C TRP A 199 10.47 8.93 7.36
N ASN A 200 10.33 7.90 6.54
CA ASN A 200 9.97 6.57 7.02
C ASN A 200 11.14 5.95 7.77
N ILE A 201 10.84 5.43 8.94
CA ILE A 201 11.76 4.73 9.83
C ILE A 201 11.32 3.27 9.96
N TYR A 202 12.22 2.34 9.67
CA TYR A 202 11.94 0.90 9.68
C TYR A 202 12.70 0.22 10.83
N PRO A 203 12.27 0.34 12.09
CA PRO A 203 13.05 -0.11 13.23
C PRO A 203 13.24 -1.62 13.29
N ILE A 204 12.26 -2.39 12.80
CA ILE A 204 12.21 -3.85 12.83
C ILE A 204 12.50 -4.51 11.46
N TYR A 205 13.14 -3.80 10.55
CA TYR A 205 13.29 -4.25 9.15
C TYR A 205 14.03 -5.58 8.98
N ASP A 206 14.90 -5.92 9.91
CA ASP A 206 15.78 -7.10 9.91
C ASP A 206 15.24 -8.28 10.72
N TRP A 207 14.05 -8.13 11.34
CA TRP A 207 13.40 -9.20 12.12
C TRP A 207 12.85 -10.31 11.24
N HIS A 208 12.95 -11.54 11.73
CA HIS A 208 12.21 -12.67 11.19
C HIS A 208 10.80 -12.78 11.82
N THR A 209 9.93 -13.56 11.17
CA THR A 209 8.57 -13.78 11.69
C THR A 209 8.59 -14.36 13.12
N MET A 210 9.55 -15.23 13.43
CA MET A 210 9.67 -15.82 14.76
C MET A 210 10.13 -14.81 15.81
N ASP A 211 10.93 -13.79 15.44
CA ASP A 211 11.33 -12.73 16.38
C ASP A 211 10.12 -11.93 16.85
N ILE A 212 9.17 -11.65 15.94
CA ILE A 212 7.90 -10.99 16.26
C ILE A 212 7.12 -11.76 17.33
N TRP A 213 6.93 -13.07 17.13
CA TRP A 213 6.19 -13.91 18.08
C TRP A 213 6.95 -14.12 19.39
N THR A 214 8.26 -14.25 19.33
CA THR A 214 9.13 -14.36 20.52
C THR A 214 9.03 -13.10 21.37
N TYR A 215 9.06 -11.90 20.77
CA TYR A 215 8.90 -10.64 21.49
C TYR A 215 7.52 -10.55 22.15
N LEU A 216 6.44 -10.78 21.40
CA LEU A 216 5.08 -10.72 21.92
C LEU A 216 4.87 -11.66 23.10
N SER A 217 5.44 -12.88 23.02
CA SER A 217 5.35 -13.89 24.09
C SER A 217 6.21 -13.51 25.30
N LYS A 218 7.48 -13.16 25.10
CA LYS A 218 8.40 -12.84 26.22
C LYS A 218 7.98 -11.59 26.97
N GLU A 219 7.56 -10.55 26.26
CA GLU A 219 7.17 -9.27 26.81
C GLU A 219 5.68 -9.22 27.22
N GLN A 220 4.97 -10.35 27.08
CA GLN A 220 3.53 -10.48 27.41
C GLN A 220 2.69 -9.36 26.79
N LYS A 221 3.00 -9.00 25.52
CA LYS A 221 2.31 -7.91 24.82
C LYS A 221 1.04 -8.39 24.13
N PRO A 222 -0.04 -7.62 24.16
CA PRO A 222 -1.25 -7.92 23.42
C PRO A 222 -0.99 -7.90 21.91
N TYR A 223 -1.70 -8.73 21.19
CA TYR A 223 -1.69 -8.83 19.74
C TYR A 223 -3.07 -9.14 19.20
N ASN A 224 -3.29 -8.88 17.92
CA ASN A 224 -4.56 -9.09 17.25
C ASN A 224 -4.96 -10.58 17.25
N LYS A 225 -6.06 -10.91 17.92
CA LYS A 225 -6.55 -12.29 18.09
C LYS A 225 -7.02 -12.95 16.79
N LEU A 226 -7.10 -12.20 15.69
CA LEU A 226 -7.33 -12.77 14.37
C LEU A 226 -6.21 -13.76 13.98
N TYR A 227 -4.97 -13.57 14.47
CA TYR A 227 -3.88 -14.52 14.24
C TYR A 227 -4.13 -15.88 14.86
N ASP A 228 -4.79 -15.96 16.02
CA ASP A 228 -5.20 -17.21 16.65
C ASP A 228 -6.21 -17.96 15.77
N ARG A 229 -7.17 -17.22 15.17
CA ARG A 229 -8.14 -17.78 14.23
C ARG A 229 -7.48 -18.26 12.94
N MET A 230 -6.51 -17.51 12.42
CA MET A 230 -5.71 -17.94 11.28
C MET A 230 -4.96 -19.24 11.58
N HIS A 231 -4.39 -19.38 12.76
CA HIS A 231 -3.69 -20.58 13.18
C HIS A 231 -4.63 -21.78 13.30
N GLN A 232 -5.77 -21.60 13.96
CA GLN A 232 -6.83 -22.61 14.08
C GLN A 232 -7.36 -23.07 12.72
N ALA A 233 -7.41 -22.15 11.73
CA ALA A 233 -7.80 -22.45 10.35
C ALA A 233 -6.67 -23.11 9.53
N GLY A 234 -5.50 -23.45 10.13
CA GLY A 234 -4.40 -24.14 9.48
C GLY A 234 -3.47 -23.26 8.63
N ILE A 235 -3.57 -21.94 8.73
CA ILE A 235 -2.66 -21.04 8.01
C ILE A 235 -1.27 -21.11 8.65
N LYS A 236 -0.24 -21.28 7.82
CA LYS A 236 1.15 -21.31 8.30
C LYS A 236 1.53 -19.92 8.87
N ILE A 237 2.26 -19.91 9.98
CA ILE A 237 2.71 -18.69 10.67
C ILE A 237 3.36 -17.67 9.72
N SER A 238 4.18 -18.13 8.77
CA SER A 238 4.83 -17.29 7.77
C SER A 238 3.88 -16.66 6.74
N GLN A 239 2.66 -17.18 6.62
CA GLN A 239 1.64 -16.74 5.66
C GLN A 239 0.55 -15.86 6.30
N MET A 240 0.53 -15.80 7.64
CA MET A 240 -0.44 -15.00 8.37
C MET A 240 -0.17 -13.50 8.19
N ARG A 241 -1.09 -12.80 7.53
CA ARG A 241 -1.02 -11.36 7.29
C ARG A 241 -2.37 -10.71 7.56
N ILE A 242 -2.31 -9.54 8.17
CA ILE A 242 -3.44 -8.59 8.25
C ILE A 242 -3.02 -7.38 7.43
N CYS A 243 -3.79 -7.06 6.43
CA CYS A 243 -3.53 -5.96 5.51
C CYS A 243 -4.85 -5.40 4.98
N GLU A 244 -4.79 -4.48 4.07
CA GLU A 244 -5.91 -3.95 3.31
C GLU A 244 -6.74 -5.11 2.71
N PRO A 245 -8.08 -5.11 2.87
CA PRO A 245 -8.89 -6.33 2.67
C PRO A 245 -8.85 -6.93 1.27
N PHE A 246 -8.79 -6.10 0.22
CA PHE A 246 -8.97 -6.56 -1.18
C PHE A 246 -7.74 -6.38 -2.06
N GLY A 247 -6.58 -6.08 -1.47
CA GLY A 247 -5.30 -6.04 -2.18
C GLY A 247 -4.82 -7.44 -2.61
N ASP A 248 -3.85 -7.49 -3.53
CA ASP A 248 -3.29 -8.74 -4.08
C ASP A 248 -2.85 -9.75 -3.00
N GLU A 249 -2.28 -9.25 -1.91
CA GLU A 249 -1.79 -10.09 -0.80
C GLU A 249 -2.93 -10.59 0.10
N ALA A 250 -3.97 -9.76 0.31
CA ALA A 250 -5.11 -10.09 1.16
C ALA A 250 -6.06 -11.09 0.51
N ARG A 251 -6.18 -11.06 -0.82
CA ARG A 251 -7.08 -11.94 -1.58
C ARG A 251 -6.97 -13.41 -1.21
N LYS A 252 -5.76 -13.89 -0.95
CA LYS A 252 -5.51 -15.29 -0.55
C LYS A 252 -6.13 -15.66 0.80
N GLY A 253 -6.40 -14.69 1.63
CA GLY A 253 -7.02 -14.85 2.95
C GLY A 253 -8.52 -14.52 3.00
N LEU A 254 -9.15 -14.11 1.90
CA LEU A 254 -10.56 -13.69 1.91
C LEU A 254 -11.53 -14.79 2.35
N TRP A 255 -11.23 -16.06 2.03
CA TRP A 255 -12.04 -17.19 2.50
C TRP A 255 -12.14 -17.25 4.03
N LEU A 256 -11.17 -16.69 4.74
CA LEU A 256 -11.15 -16.66 6.20
C LEU A 256 -12.27 -15.78 6.79
N TYR A 257 -12.72 -14.75 6.08
CA TYR A 257 -13.88 -13.96 6.50
C TYR A 257 -15.13 -14.83 6.67
N GLN A 258 -15.36 -15.74 5.73
CA GLN A 258 -16.49 -16.65 5.79
C GLN A 258 -16.44 -17.56 7.02
N VAL A 259 -15.23 -17.93 7.45
CA VAL A 259 -15.02 -18.81 8.61
C VAL A 259 -15.08 -18.02 9.92
N VAL A 260 -14.50 -16.82 9.98
CA VAL A 260 -14.38 -16.03 11.22
C VAL A 260 -15.62 -15.20 11.50
N GLU A 261 -16.17 -14.56 10.48
CA GLU A 261 -17.32 -13.64 10.58
C GLU A 261 -18.30 -13.83 9.41
N PRO A 262 -19.08 -14.94 9.37
CA PRO A 262 -19.96 -15.24 8.23
C PRO A 262 -21.02 -14.16 7.98
N ALA A 263 -21.56 -13.52 9.03
CA ALA A 263 -22.54 -12.44 8.90
C ALA A 263 -21.93 -11.18 8.27
N MET A 264 -20.69 -10.86 8.61
CA MET A 264 -19.94 -9.78 7.97
C MET A 264 -19.62 -10.11 6.51
N TRP A 265 -19.24 -11.37 6.24
CA TRP A 265 -18.94 -11.81 4.88
C TRP A 265 -20.10 -11.60 3.90
N ALA A 266 -21.31 -11.89 4.31
CA ALA A 266 -22.49 -11.64 3.47
C ALA A 266 -22.59 -10.15 3.07
N LYS A 267 -22.36 -9.23 4.00
CA LYS A 267 -22.32 -7.79 3.73
C LYS A 267 -21.16 -7.39 2.81
N VAL A 268 -19.97 -7.96 3.03
CA VAL A 268 -18.78 -7.74 2.17
C VAL A 268 -19.07 -8.12 0.73
N CYS A 269 -19.72 -9.27 0.49
CA CYS A 269 -20.10 -9.71 -0.86
C CYS A 269 -21.08 -8.77 -1.56
N LEU A 270 -21.96 -8.11 -0.80
CA LEU A 270 -22.88 -7.09 -1.35
C LEU A 270 -22.17 -5.75 -1.58
N ARG A 271 -21.17 -5.44 -0.77
CA ARG A 271 -20.49 -4.14 -0.75
C ARG A 271 -19.36 -4.02 -1.77
N VAL A 272 -18.62 -5.10 -2.00
CA VAL A 272 -17.38 -5.08 -2.79
C VAL A 272 -17.49 -6.04 -3.97
N ALA A 273 -17.38 -5.48 -5.17
CA ALA A 273 -17.44 -6.26 -6.41
C ALA A 273 -16.35 -7.33 -6.46
N GLY A 274 -16.78 -8.55 -6.79
CA GLY A 274 -15.86 -9.68 -6.94
C GLY A 274 -15.36 -10.33 -5.65
N ALA A 275 -15.75 -9.84 -4.46
CA ALA A 275 -15.28 -10.39 -3.18
C ALA A 275 -15.52 -11.89 -3.06
N ASN A 276 -16.74 -12.36 -3.38
CA ASN A 276 -17.09 -13.78 -3.33
C ASN A 276 -16.28 -14.62 -4.32
N THR A 277 -16.15 -14.17 -5.56
CA THR A 277 -15.34 -14.85 -6.59
C THR A 277 -13.86 -14.86 -6.21
N GLY A 278 -13.36 -13.74 -5.69
CA GLY A 278 -12.00 -13.61 -5.18
C GLY A 278 -11.68 -14.58 -4.04
N ALA A 279 -12.65 -14.83 -3.15
CA ALA A 279 -12.50 -15.80 -2.06
C ALA A 279 -12.54 -17.25 -2.57
N LEU A 280 -13.51 -17.59 -3.42
CA LEU A 280 -13.67 -18.96 -3.96
C LEU A 280 -12.45 -19.42 -4.75
N TYR A 281 -11.90 -18.56 -5.58
CA TYR A 281 -10.76 -18.86 -6.47
C TYR A 281 -9.43 -18.30 -5.95
N SER A 282 -9.34 -18.01 -4.67
CA SER A 282 -8.14 -17.43 -4.05
C SER A 282 -6.87 -18.24 -4.23
N ASN A 283 -6.97 -19.57 -4.28
CA ASN A 283 -5.85 -20.50 -4.45
C ASN A 283 -5.52 -20.78 -5.93
N GLU A 284 -6.39 -20.42 -6.85
CA GLU A 284 -6.16 -20.59 -8.28
C GLU A 284 -5.38 -19.42 -8.83
N LYS A 285 -4.07 -19.58 -8.90
CA LYS A 285 -3.11 -18.55 -9.32
C LYS A 285 -3.37 -17.91 -10.68
N GLY A 286 -4.33 -18.35 -11.43
CA GLY A 286 -4.59 -17.87 -12.78
C GLY A 286 -6.04 -17.53 -13.10
N ALA A 287 -7.00 -18.10 -12.35
CA ALA A 287 -8.39 -18.03 -12.75
C ALA A 287 -9.00 -16.61 -12.61
N VAL A 288 -8.64 -15.88 -11.57
CA VAL A 288 -9.21 -14.54 -11.31
C VAL A 288 -8.41 -13.43 -11.99
N LEU A 289 -7.10 -13.57 -12.14
CA LEU A 289 -6.19 -12.54 -12.65
C LEU A 289 -5.45 -12.92 -13.95
N GLY A 290 -5.91 -13.95 -14.66
CA GLY A 290 -5.42 -14.25 -16.01
C GLY A 290 -3.92 -14.57 -16.12
N ASN A 291 -3.39 -15.47 -15.27
CA ASN A 291 -2.01 -15.94 -15.38
C ASN A 291 -1.81 -17.06 -16.43
N HIS A 292 -2.85 -17.36 -17.20
CA HIS A 292 -2.79 -18.37 -18.25
C HIS A 292 -2.08 -17.86 -19.51
N HIS A 293 -1.67 -18.77 -20.34
CA HIS A 293 -1.38 -18.44 -21.75
C HIS A 293 -2.59 -17.69 -22.30
N ILE A 294 -2.34 -16.54 -22.92
CA ILE A 294 -3.40 -15.82 -23.59
C ILE A 294 -3.85 -16.74 -24.75
N ALA A 295 -5.05 -17.30 -24.63
CA ALA A 295 -5.72 -17.89 -25.76
C ALA A 295 -6.16 -16.73 -26.65
N LEU A 296 -5.41 -16.49 -27.72
CA LEU A 296 -5.74 -15.46 -28.69
C LEU A 296 -6.97 -15.93 -29.45
N PRO A 297 -8.08 -15.18 -29.51
CA PRO A 297 -9.23 -15.56 -30.32
C PRO A 297 -8.84 -15.69 -31.79
N GLU A 298 -9.51 -16.59 -32.51
CA GLU A 298 -9.26 -16.82 -33.93
C GLU A 298 -9.40 -15.52 -34.74
N GLY A 299 -8.46 -15.25 -35.63
CA GLY A 299 -8.42 -14.03 -36.44
C GLY A 299 -7.90 -12.77 -35.72
N HIS A 300 -7.50 -12.86 -34.46
CA HIS A 300 -6.93 -11.72 -33.73
C HIS A 300 -5.39 -11.78 -33.63
N THR A 301 -4.76 -10.59 -33.69
CA THR A 301 -3.40 -10.33 -33.20
C THR A 301 -3.50 -9.88 -31.73
N TYR A 302 -2.40 -9.87 -30.99
CA TYR A 302 -2.39 -9.32 -29.63
C TYR A 302 -2.77 -7.84 -29.63
N GLN A 303 -2.39 -7.09 -30.66
CA GLN A 303 -2.80 -5.70 -30.82
C GLN A 303 -4.32 -5.57 -30.99
N SER A 304 -4.92 -6.27 -31.93
CA SER A 304 -6.37 -6.20 -32.17
C SER A 304 -7.16 -6.69 -30.96
N PHE A 305 -6.67 -7.71 -30.27
CA PHE A 305 -7.29 -8.23 -29.05
C PHE A 305 -7.17 -7.23 -27.87
N ALA A 306 -6.02 -6.56 -27.70
CA ALA A 306 -5.87 -5.52 -26.70
C ALA A 306 -6.86 -4.36 -26.92
N LEU A 307 -7.03 -3.94 -28.17
CA LEU A 307 -7.99 -2.89 -28.53
C LEU A 307 -9.44 -3.34 -28.30
N HIS A 308 -9.74 -4.60 -28.63
CA HIS A 308 -11.06 -5.21 -28.31
C HIS A 308 -11.33 -5.19 -26.80
N LEU A 309 -10.36 -5.61 -25.97
CA LEU A 309 -10.47 -5.57 -24.54
C LEU A 309 -10.76 -4.15 -24.01
N LEU A 310 -10.06 -3.14 -24.54
CA LEU A 310 -10.32 -1.74 -24.16
C LEU A 310 -11.76 -1.31 -24.50
N ASN A 311 -12.29 -1.75 -25.64
CA ASN A 311 -13.63 -1.38 -26.07
C ASN A 311 -14.75 -2.08 -25.25
N THR A 312 -14.43 -3.19 -24.58
CA THR A 312 -15.36 -3.93 -23.71
C THR A 312 -15.31 -3.49 -22.24
N MET A 313 -14.33 -2.67 -21.87
CA MET A 313 -14.19 -2.16 -20.50
C MET A 313 -15.18 -1.01 -20.22
N PRO A 314 -15.54 -0.80 -18.93
CA PRO A 314 -16.24 0.42 -18.53
C PRO A 314 -15.47 1.68 -18.98
N PRO A 315 -16.16 2.76 -19.43
CA PRO A 315 -15.50 3.92 -20.06
C PRO A 315 -14.34 4.50 -19.24
N LYS A 316 -14.54 4.74 -17.94
CA LYS A 316 -13.50 5.27 -17.04
C LYS A 316 -12.26 4.39 -16.96
N THR A 317 -12.45 3.07 -16.92
CA THR A 317 -11.34 2.10 -16.90
C THR A 317 -10.62 2.06 -18.24
N ALA A 318 -11.38 2.07 -19.33
CA ALA A 318 -10.81 2.11 -20.69
C ALA A 318 -9.96 3.37 -20.90
N ASP A 319 -10.46 4.54 -20.49
CA ASP A 319 -9.74 5.80 -20.62
C ASP A 319 -8.45 5.82 -19.81
N HIS A 320 -8.49 5.32 -18.57
CA HIS A 320 -7.29 5.16 -17.76
C HIS A 320 -6.22 4.30 -18.46
N TYR A 321 -6.62 3.14 -19.00
CA TYR A 321 -5.67 2.29 -19.75
C TYR A 321 -5.18 2.91 -21.05
N LYS A 322 -6.03 3.64 -21.80
CA LYS A 322 -5.64 4.37 -23.00
C LYS A 322 -4.57 5.41 -22.70
N ASP A 323 -4.71 6.17 -21.63
CA ASP A 323 -3.72 7.17 -21.21
C ASP A 323 -2.38 6.51 -20.87
N LYS A 324 -2.40 5.42 -20.09
CA LYS A 324 -1.17 4.66 -19.78
C LYS A 324 -0.53 4.07 -21.02
N LEU A 325 -1.33 3.52 -21.94
CA LEU A 325 -0.86 2.94 -23.20
C LEU A 325 -0.21 4.01 -24.09
N ALA A 326 -0.83 5.18 -24.21
CA ALA A 326 -0.27 6.29 -24.99
C ALA A 326 1.10 6.73 -24.45
N VAL A 327 1.25 6.81 -23.13
CA VAL A 327 2.55 7.11 -22.51
C VAL A 327 3.56 6.00 -22.77
N TYR A 328 3.16 4.73 -22.67
CA TYR A 328 4.02 3.57 -22.88
C TYR A 328 4.54 3.51 -24.31
N ILE A 329 3.65 3.64 -25.31
CA ILE A 329 4.03 3.61 -26.73
C ILE A 329 4.95 4.79 -27.07
N ARG A 330 4.63 6.01 -26.61
CA ARG A 330 5.47 7.20 -26.84
C ARG A 330 6.86 7.04 -26.21
N TRP A 331 6.96 6.42 -25.04
CA TRP A 331 8.23 6.19 -24.35
C TRP A 331 9.12 5.21 -25.11
N TRP A 332 8.54 4.16 -25.69
CA TRP A 332 9.25 3.19 -26.50
C TRP A 332 9.54 3.70 -27.91
N GLY A 333 8.67 4.50 -28.52
CA GLY A 333 8.92 5.18 -29.78
C GLY A 333 10.23 5.97 -29.76
N LYS A 334 10.49 6.71 -28.68
CA LYS A 334 11.77 7.42 -28.49
C LYS A 334 13.00 6.50 -28.30
N ARG A 335 12.84 5.18 -28.35
CA ARG A 335 13.88 4.16 -28.09
C ARG A 335 14.00 3.12 -29.19
N GLY A 336 13.67 3.53 -30.41
CA GLY A 336 13.85 2.70 -31.60
C GLY A 336 12.62 1.90 -32.02
N TYR A 337 11.42 2.27 -31.54
CA TYR A 337 10.14 1.68 -31.96
C TYR A 337 9.21 2.77 -32.52
N GLU A 338 9.78 3.61 -33.42
CA GLU A 338 9.06 4.74 -34.04
C GLU A 338 7.88 4.29 -34.90
N ASP A 339 8.05 3.17 -35.62
CA ASP A 339 7.02 2.57 -36.45
C ASP A 339 5.97 1.74 -35.69
N GLY A 340 6.09 1.69 -34.36
CA GLY A 340 5.20 0.93 -33.45
C GLY A 340 5.89 -0.23 -32.74
N ILE A 341 5.16 -0.81 -31.78
CA ILE A 341 5.67 -1.93 -30.99
C ILE A 341 5.26 -3.28 -31.63
N PRO A 342 6.11 -4.32 -31.55
CA PRO A 342 5.79 -5.64 -32.12
C PRO A 342 4.64 -6.32 -31.41
N ASP A 343 3.92 -7.19 -32.11
CA ASP A 343 2.81 -7.95 -31.56
C ASP A 343 3.27 -8.89 -30.44
N HIS A 344 4.38 -9.59 -30.65
CA HIS A 344 5.05 -10.44 -29.68
C HIS A 344 6.56 -10.48 -29.92
N ALA A 345 7.32 -10.96 -28.95
CA ALA A 345 8.77 -11.17 -29.06
C ALA A 345 9.18 -12.44 -28.29
N GLU A 346 10.47 -12.75 -28.30
CA GLU A 346 11.02 -13.84 -27.51
C GLU A 346 10.67 -13.66 -26.03
N ALA A 347 10.12 -14.72 -25.39
CA ALA A 347 9.61 -14.69 -24.01
C ALA A 347 10.66 -14.22 -22.99
N ARG A 348 11.94 -14.54 -23.23
CA ARG A 348 13.06 -14.10 -22.39
C ARG A 348 13.27 -12.59 -22.43
N LEU A 349 13.22 -11.97 -23.60
CA LEU A 349 13.38 -10.53 -23.77
C LEU A 349 12.19 -9.76 -23.20
N GLU A 350 10.97 -10.27 -23.39
CA GLU A 350 9.76 -9.70 -22.78
C GLU A 350 9.80 -9.75 -21.26
N SER A 351 10.19 -10.89 -20.69
CA SER A 351 10.24 -11.06 -19.22
C SER A 351 11.27 -10.14 -18.56
N GLN A 352 12.37 -9.86 -19.26
CA GLN A 352 13.41 -8.91 -18.84
C GLN A 352 13.00 -7.44 -19.06
N GLY A 353 11.88 -7.19 -19.72
CA GLY A 353 11.43 -5.81 -20.03
C GLY A 353 12.29 -5.10 -21.05
N LYS A 354 13.04 -5.82 -21.89
CA LYS A 354 13.92 -5.26 -22.91
C LYS A 354 13.21 -4.90 -24.21
N VAL A 355 12.06 -5.52 -24.48
CA VAL A 355 11.26 -5.32 -25.69
C VAL A 355 9.80 -5.04 -25.28
N PRO A 356 9.17 -4.00 -25.84
CA PRO A 356 7.73 -3.77 -25.69
C PRO A 356 6.98 -4.71 -26.64
N THR A 357 5.83 -5.24 -26.19
CA THR A 357 4.98 -6.03 -27.06
C THR A 357 3.50 -5.84 -26.76
N TRP A 358 2.64 -6.02 -27.76
CA TRP A 358 1.19 -6.04 -27.57
C TRP A 358 0.75 -7.24 -26.72
N ARG A 359 1.44 -8.36 -26.77
CA ARG A 359 1.23 -9.51 -25.87
C ARG A 359 1.36 -9.10 -24.39
N LYS A 360 2.34 -8.26 -24.07
CA LYS A 360 2.54 -7.76 -22.70
C LYS A 360 1.43 -6.80 -22.27
N ILE A 361 0.94 -5.99 -23.21
CA ILE A 361 -0.22 -5.10 -22.99
C ILE A 361 -1.47 -5.93 -22.74
N CYS A 362 -1.77 -6.94 -23.56
CA CYS A 362 -2.87 -7.87 -23.33
C CYS A 362 -2.79 -8.51 -21.94
N LYS A 363 -1.60 -8.98 -21.54
CA LYS A 363 -1.39 -9.54 -20.20
C LYS A 363 -1.73 -8.54 -19.09
N THR A 364 -1.39 -7.27 -19.27
CA THR A 364 -1.68 -6.20 -18.33
C THR A 364 -3.20 -6.01 -18.17
N PHE A 365 -3.92 -5.98 -19.29
CA PHE A 365 -5.39 -5.82 -19.29
C PHE A 365 -6.11 -7.05 -18.72
N LEU A 366 -5.74 -8.25 -19.15
CA LEU A 366 -6.34 -9.50 -18.67
C LEU A 366 -6.08 -9.77 -17.18
N LYS A 367 -4.96 -9.25 -16.66
CA LYS A 367 -4.64 -9.31 -15.22
C LYS A 367 -5.30 -8.21 -14.41
N ASN A 368 -6.01 -7.31 -15.07
CA ASN A 368 -6.50 -6.09 -14.45
C ASN A 368 -5.42 -5.34 -13.67
N ASP A 369 -4.21 -5.24 -14.27
CA ASP A 369 -3.10 -4.48 -13.68
C ASP A 369 -3.36 -2.99 -13.88
N TYR A 370 -4.28 -2.44 -13.11
CA TYR A 370 -4.74 -1.05 -13.20
C TYR A 370 -3.58 -0.04 -13.19
N TRP A 371 -2.59 -0.29 -12.35
CA TRP A 371 -1.40 0.57 -12.26
C TRP A 371 -0.40 0.34 -13.38
N CYS A 372 -0.64 -0.62 -14.27
CA CYS A 372 0.26 -1.01 -15.35
C CYS A 372 1.67 -1.33 -14.85
N LYS A 373 1.81 -1.94 -13.68
CA LYS A 373 3.10 -2.35 -13.10
C LYS A 373 3.85 -3.29 -14.05
N GLY A 374 3.11 -4.18 -14.74
CA GLY A 374 3.64 -5.06 -15.78
C GLY A 374 4.30 -4.31 -16.95
N LEU A 375 3.89 -3.08 -17.23
CA LEU A 375 4.47 -2.21 -18.24
C LEU A 375 5.54 -1.26 -17.70
N GLY A 376 5.89 -1.37 -16.40
CA GLY A 376 6.93 -0.56 -15.77
C GLY A 376 6.44 0.76 -15.16
N PHE A 377 5.12 0.95 -15.06
CA PHE A 377 4.57 2.06 -14.28
C PHE A 377 4.64 1.76 -12.78
N SER A 378 4.67 2.81 -11.98
CA SER A 378 4.48 2.71 -10.55
C SER A 378 3.57 3.84 -10.08
N PRO A 379 2.74 3.64 -9.06
CA PRO A 379 1.91 4.69 -8.47
C PRO A 379 2.73 5.93 -8.10
N ASN A 380 3.91 5.71 -7.54
CA ASN A 380 4.79 6.79 -7.08
C ASN A 380 5.44 7.61 -8.21
N LYS A 381 5.56 7.05 -9.43
CA LYS A 381 6.19 7.78 -10.54
C LYS A 381 5.27 8.85 -11.15
N SER A 382 3.95 8.64 -11.16
CA SER A 382 3.01 9.67 -11.62
C SER A 382 3.01 10.87 -10.67
N ASN A 383 3.01 10.62 -9.37
CA ASN A 383 3.12 11.66 -8.36
C ASN A 383 4.48 12.38 -8.39
N ALA A 384 5.58 11.67 -8.68
CA ALA A 384 6.89 12.31 -8.83
C ALA A 384 6.93 13.28 -10.02
N TYR A 385 6.26 12.96 -11.14
CA TYR A 385 6.19 13.87 -12.28
C TYR A 385 5.30 15.08 -12.00
N GLN A 386 4.17 14.90 -11.33
CA GLN A 386 3.32 16.03 -10.92
C GLN A 386 4.05 16.89 -9.89
N LYS A 387 4.65 16.30 -8.86
CA LYS A 387 5.50 17.02 -7.90
C LYS A 387 6.67 17.76 -8.57
N TYR A 388 7.29 17.17 -9.59
CA TYR A 388 8.32 17.85 -10.39
C TYR A 388 7.74 19.06 -11.12
N LYS A 389 6.56 18.93 -11.76
CA LYS A 389 5.88 20.06 -12.40
C LYS A 389 5.55 21.17 -11.40
N ASP A 390 4.99 20.79 -10.24
CA ASP A 390 4.62 21.74 -9.19
C ASP A 390 5.86 22.43 -8.59
N LEU A 391 6.93 21.66 -8.36
CA LEU A 391 8.22 22.22 -7.93
C LEU A 391 8.81 23.17 -8.96
N MET A 392 8.76 22.83 -10.24
CA MET A 392 9.26 23.68 -11.31
C MET A 392 8.39 24.90 -11.52
N ALA A 393 7.07 24.79 -11.36
CA ALA A 393 6.16 25.94 -11.39
C ALA A 393 6.46 26.90 -10.23
N LYS A 394 6.64 26.36 -9.01
CA LYS A 394 7.06 27.14 -7.84
C LYS A 394 8.40 27.85 -8.07
N ARG A 395 9.42 27.12 -8.53
CA ARG A 395 10.75 27.71 -8.84
C ARG A 395 10.68 28.80 -9.93
N ARG A 396 9.88 28.60 -10.99
CA ARG A 396 9.68 29.63 -12.02
C ARG A 396 9.06 30.90 -11.42
N LYS A 397 8.07 30.72 -10.52
CA LYS A 397 7.47 31.83 -9.78
C LYS A 397 8.49 32.54 -8.87
N ASP A 398 9.29 31.76 -8.11
CA ASP A 398 10.30 32.28 -7.21
C ASP A 398 11.45 33.00 -7.96
N TRP A 399 11.72 32.58 -9.20
CA TRP A 399 12.75 33.18 -10.05
C TRP A 399 12.21 34.21 -11.04
N ASN A 400 10.93 34.63 -10.95
CA ASN A 400 10.25 35.53 -11.89
C ASN A 400 10.41 35.11 -13.37
N ILE A 401 10.46 33.84 -13.67
CA ILE A 401 10.48 33.30 -15.03
C ILE A 401 9.04 33.01 -15.45
N PHE A 402 8.44 33.89 -16.21
CA PHE A 402 7.09 33.73 -16.77
C PHE A 402 7.14 32.88 -18.04
N SER A 403 6.14 32.01 -18.25
CA SER A 403 5.97 31.32 -19.52
C SER A 403 5.44 32.30 -20.58
N PRO A 404 5.85 32.23 -21.85
CA PRO A 404 5.43 33.13 -22.91
C PRO A 404 3.94 33.10 -23.28
N GLU A 405 3.13 32.29 -22.62
CA GLU A 405 1.69 32.10 -22.91
C GLU A 405 0.76 32.94 -22.00
N GLN A 406 1.28 33.93 -21.31
CA GLN A 406 0.51 34.87 -20.44
C GLN A 406 0.83 36.33 -20.75
N GLU A 407 1.03 36.71 -22.03
CA GLU A 407 0.88 38.05 -22.53
C GLU A 407 -0.39 38.21 -23.39
#